data_fabccea0781292968b01b8dac6d51b44
#
_entry.id   fabccea0781292968b01b8dac6d51b44
#
_cell.length_a   1.000
_cell.length_b   1.000
_cell.length_c   1.000
_cell.angle_alpha   90.00
_cell.angle_beta   90.00
_cell.angle_gamma   90.00
#
_symmetry.space_group_name_H-M   'P 1'
#
loop_
_entity.id
_entity.type
_entity.pdbx_description
1 polymer ?
#
loop_
_entity_poly.entity_id
_entity_poly.type
_entity_poly.pdbx_seq_one_letter_code
_entity_poly.pdbx_strand_id
1 'polypeptide(L)'
;MPTEWKLFADLAEHAGEKHVTVDTDAGDTVGDAMDELFTIAPDLESRVFDDGELRSQINVLRNGTNVVVEEEGLETELDDGDELALFPPVSGG
;
A
#
# COMPACT_ATOMS: atom_id res chain seq x y z
N MET A 1 4.94 -15.50 -3.53
CA MET A 1 4.03 -15.55 -2.40
C MET A 1 3.01 -14.42 -2.52
N PRO A 2 1.73 -14.74 -2.39
CA PRO A 2 0.69 -13.73 -2.51
C PRO A 2 0.67 -12.79 -1.30
N THR A 3 0.51 -11.50 -1.57
CA THR A 3 0.38 -10.48 -0.54
C THR A 3 -0.91 -9.72 -0.80
N GLU A 4 -1.71 -9.53 0.23
CA GLU A 4 -2.99 -8.86 0.08
C GLU A 4 -2.91 -7.40 0.47
N TRP A 5 -3.45 -6.55 -0.39
CA TRP A 5 -3.68 -5.15 -0.10
C TRP A 5 -5.13 -4.92 0.26
N LYS A 6 -5.37 -4.20 1.34
CA LYS A 6 -6.69 -3.70 1.70
C LYS A 6 -6.70 -2.20 1.40
N LEU A 7 -7.71 -1.79 0.67
CA LEU A 7 -7.86 -0.40 0.26
C LEU A 7 -9.09 0.19 0.92
N PHE A 8 -9.00 1.45 1.33
CA PHE A 8 -10.07 2.11 2.09
C PHE A 8 -10.51 3.39 1.41
N ALA A 9 -11.79 3.74 1.61
CA ALA A 9 -12.40 4.97 1.12
C ALA A 9 -12.24 5.13 -0.39
N ASP A 10 -11.82 6.30 -0.85
CA ASP A 10 -11.71 6.57 -2.27
C ASP A 10 -10.62 5.74 -2.96
N LEU A 11 -9.65 5.24 -2.24
CA LEU A 11 -8.65 4.36 -2.83
C LEU A 11 -9.29 3.07 -3.33
N ALA A 12 -10.23 2.51 -2.56
CA ALA A 12 -10.97 1.33 -3.00
C ALA A 12 -11.83 1.65 -4.23
N GLU A 13 -12.39 2.84 -4.28
CA GLU A 13 -13.20 3.26 -5.41
C GLU A 13 -12.37 3.41 -6.68
N HIS A 14 -11.18 3.97 -6.58
CA HIS A 14 -10.30 4.13 -7.74
C HIS A 14 -9.78 2.80 -8.25
N ALA A 15 -9.56 1.85 -7.36
CA ALA A 15 -9.10 0.51 -7.76
C ALA A 15 -10.25 -0.35 -8.26
N GLY A 16 -11.48 -0.03 -7.85
CA GLY A 16 -12.64 -0.83 -8.16
C GLY A 16 -12.84 -2.03 -7.23
N GLU A 17 -11.97 -2.18 -6.24
CA GLU A 17 -11.99 -3.30 -5.30
C GLU A 17 -11.42 -2.87 -3.97
N LYS A 18 -11.88 -3.52 -2.89
CA LYS A 18 -11.35 -3.28 -1.55
C LYS A 18 -10.13 -4.14 -1.24
N HIS A 19 -10.03 -5.28 -1.90
CA HIS A 19 -8.94 -6.24 -1.70
C HIS A 19 -8.28 -6.52 -3.03
N VAL A 20 -6.97 -6.38 -3.08
CA VAL A 20 -6.18 -6.67 -4.27
C VAL A 20 -5.02 -7.56 -3.85
N THR A 21 -4.92 -8.74 -4.46
CA THR A 21 -3.82 -9.64 -4.20
C THR A 21 -2.73 -9.43 -5.25
N VAL A 22 -1.50 -9.26 -4.78
CA VAL A 22 -0.35 -9.09 -5.66
C VAL A 22 0.64 -10.22 -5.41
N ASP A 23 1.48 -10.50 -6.40
CA ASP A 23 2.56 -11.48 -6.25
C ASP A 23 3.82 -10.79 -5.79
N THR A 24 4.42 -11.33 -4.73
CA THR A 24 5.71 -10.86 -4.23
C THR A 24 6.65 -12.05 -4.08
N ASP A 25 7.94 -11.76 -4.00
CA ASP A 25 8.96 -12.78 -3.80
C ASP A 25 9.60 -12.63 -2.42
N ALA A 26 10.25 -13.67 -1.96
CA ALA A 26 10.97 -13.61 -0.69
C ALA A 26 11.99 -12.48 -0.74
N GLY A 27 12.00 -11.63 0.28
CA GLY A 27 12.88 -10.48 0.35
C GLY A 27 12.34 -9.20 -0.28
N ASP A 28 11.16 -9.28 -0.91
CA ASP A 28 10.51 -8.08 -1.43
C ASP A 28 10.08 -7.16 -0.30
N THR A 29 9.95 -5.89 -0.63
CA THR A 29 9.58 -4.86 0.34
C THR A 29 8.13 -4.40 0.12
N VAL A 30 7.65 -3.59 1.05
CA VAL A 30 6.34 -2.95 0.92
C VAL A 30 6.28 -2.15 -0.39
N GLY A 31 7.38 -1.45 -0.74
CA GLY A 31 7.46 -0.70 -1.99
C GLY A 31 7.32 -1.59 -3.21
N ASP A 32 7.92 -2.78 -3.19
CA ASP A 32 7.79 -3.73 -4.29
C ASP A 32 6.35 -4.19 -4.45
N ALA A 33 5.68 -4.47 -3.33
CA ALA A 33 4.27 -4.85 -3.36
C ALA A 33 3.39 -3.70 -3.85
N MET A 34 3.78 -2.47 -3.54
CA MET A 34 3.05 -1.29 -3.99
C MET A 34 3.20 -1.10 -5.50
N ASP A 35 4.38 -1.36 -6.05
CA ASP A 35 4.59 -1.31 -7.50
C ASP A 35 3.70 -2.33 -8.21
N GLU A 36 3.55 -3.52 -7.64
CA GLU A 36 2.67 -4.53 -8.19
C GLU A 36 1.20 -4.07 -8.12
N LEU A 37 0.82 -3.41 -7.03
CA LEU A 37 -0.52 -2.87 -6.88
C LEU A 37 -0.81 -1.85 -7.97
N PHE A 38 0.14 -0.97 -8.26
CA PHE A 38 -0.03 0.06 -9.30
C PHE A 38 -0.05 -0.53 -10.71
N THR A 39 0.55 -1.70 -10.90
CA THR A 39 0.45 -2.40 -12.17
C THR A 39 -0.98 -2.89 -12.41
N ILE A 40 -1.64 -3.33 -11.35
CA ILE A 40 -3.03 -3.80 -11.42
C ILE A 40 -4.00 -2.62 -11.45
N ALA A 41 -3.73 -1.58 -10.65
CA ALA A 41 -4.61 -0.43 -10.49
C ALA A 41 -3.82 0.86 -10.64
N PRO A 42 -3.43 1.22 -11.88
CA PRO A 42 -2.54 2.37 -12.12
C PRO A 42 -3.11 3.70 -11.66
N ASP A 43 -4.43 3.84 -11.56
CA ASP A 43 -5.04 5.09 -11.09
C ASP A 43 -4.69 5.40 -9.64
N LEU A 44 -4.24 4.41 -8.87
CA LEU A 44 -3.88 4.62 -7.48
C LEU A 44 -2.57 5.39 -7.33
N GLU A 45 -1.66 5.27 -8.29
CA GLU A 45 -0.33 5.85 -8.14
C GLU A 45 -0.39 7.36 -7.86
N SER A 46 -1.19 8.09 -8.61
CA SER A 46 -1.30 9.53 -8.45
C SER A 46 -2.01 9.93 -7.15
N ARG A 47 -2.72 8.98 -6.54
CA ARG A 47 -3.39 9.22 -5.26
C ARG A 47 -2.47 8.94 -4.08
N VAL A 48 -1.49 8.06 -4.27
CA VAL A 48 -0.59 7.63 -3.21
C VAL A 48 0.74 8.38 -3.29
N PHE A 49 1.24 8.62 -4.48
CA PHE A 49 2.50 9.34 -4.69
C PHE A 49 2.26 10.72 -5.30
N ASP A 50 3.12 11.65 -4.91
CA ASP A 50 3.17 12.99 -5.48
C ASP A 50 4.62 13.26 -5.89
N ASP A 51 4.83 13.44 -7.19
CA ASP A 51 6.17 13.72 -7.75
C ASP A 51 7.20 12.66 -7.35
N GLY A 52 6.77 11.41 -7.37
CA GLY A 52 7.64 10.27 -7.05
C GLY A 52 7.80 9.97 -5.58
N GLU A 53 7.17 10.74 -4.72
CA GLU A 53 7.27 10.55 -3.27
C GLU A 53 5.92 10.18 -2.67
N LEU A 54 5.96 9.34 -1.65
CA LEU A 54 4.75 8.96 -0.91
C LEU A 54 4.15 10.20 -0.26
N ARG A 55 2.85 10.40 -0.49
CA ARG A 55 2.15 11.55 0.12
C ARG A 55 2.13 11.36 1.63
N SER A 56 2.45 12.42 2.36
CA SER A 56 2.58 12.36 3.82
C SER A 56 1.28 12.00 4.54
N GLN A 57 0.15 12.22 3.87
CA GLN A 57 -1.17 11.96 4.44
C GLN A 57 -1.64 10.52 4.23
N ILE A 58 -0.94 9.78 3.39
CA ILE A 58 -1.28 8.39 3.14
C ILE A 58 -0.68 7.52 4.25
N ASN A 59 -1.50 6.65 4.81
CA ASN A 59 -1.03 5.69 5.81
C ASN A 59 -0.86 4.34 5.17
N VAL A 60 0.32 3.75 5.34
CA VAL A 60 0.65 2.42 4.84
C VAL A 60 0.85 1.52 6.04
N LEU A 61 0.01 0.50 6.15
CA LEU A 61 0.06 -0.42 7.29
C LEU A 61 0.49 -1.80 6.83
N ARG A 62 1.28 -2.46 7.68
CA ARG A 62 1.66 -3.86 7.52
C ARG A 62 1.23 -4.58 8.78
N ASN A 63 0.27 -5.48 8.64
CA ASN A 63 -0.32 -6.21 9.78
C ASN A 63 -0.78 -5.25 10.90
N GLY A 64 -1.34 -4.12 10.50
CA GLY A 64 -1.86 -3.13 11.44
C GLY A 64 -0.85 -2.11 11.94
N THR A 65 0.43 -2.25 11.57
CA THR A 65 1.48 -1.33 12.01
C THR A 65 1.83 -0.35 10.90
N ASN A 66 1.87 0.94 11.21
CA ASN A 66 2.23 1.97 10.24
C ASN A 66 3.72 1.88 9.94
N VAL A 67 4.07 1.47 8.72
CA VAL A 67 5.47 1.21 8.36
C VAL A 67 6.31 2.46 8.28
N VAL A 68 5.69 3.60 7.96
CA VAL A 68 6.42 4.87 7.85
C VAL A 68 6.83 5.39 9.23
N VAL A 69 5.96 5.19 10.22
CA VAL A 69 6.19 5.69 11.58
C VAL A 69 7.02 4.71 12.41
N GLU A 70 6.75 3.42 12.30
CA GLU A 70 7.29 2.42 13.23
C GLU A 70 8.25 1.43 12.60
N GLU A 71 8.38 1.44 11.28
CA GLU A 71 9.27 0.52 10.56
C GLU A 71 10.11 1.31 9.55
N GLU A 72 10.54 0.65 8.48
CA GLU A 72 11.44 1.24 7.50
C GLU A 72 10.73 1.85 6.29
N GLY A 73 9.44 2.15 6.43
CA GLY A 73 8.67 2.70 5.34
C GLY A 73 8.53 1.71 4.20
N LEU A 74 8.67 2.18 2.98
CA LEU A 74 8.53 1.33 1.80
C LEU A 74 9.65 0.30 1.67
N GLU A 75 10.73 0.45 2.42
CA GLU A 75 11.85 -0.49 2.41
C GLU A 75 11.67 -1.63 3.41
N THR A 76 10.56 -1.62 4.15
CA THR A 76 10.22 -2.70 5.09
C THR A 76 10.07 -4.02 4.32
N GLU A 77 10.82 -5.04 4.73
CA GLU A 77 10.72 -6.35 4.09
C GLU A 77 9.42 -7.05 4.46
N LEU A 78 8.90 -7.79 3.50
CA LEU A 78 7.67 -8.55 3.68
C LEU A 78 7.99 -9.97 4.11
N ASP A 79 7.09 -10.53 4.95
CA ASP A 79 7.12 -11.93 5.34
C ASP A 79 5.92 -12.63 4.70
N ASP A 80 6.00 -13.95 4.59
CA ASP A 80 4.91 -14.74 4.06
C ASP A 80 3.65 -14.55 4.90
N GLY A 81 2.55 -14.26 4.22
CA GLY A 81 1.27 -14.04 4.90
C GLY A 81 1.03 -12.62 5.39
N ASP A 82 1.92 -11.70 5.09
CA ASP A 82 1.71 -10.29 5.46
C ASP A 82 0.50 -9.69 4.77
N GLU A 83 -0.19 -8.82 5.50
CA GLU A 83 -1.34 -8.10 5.00
C GLU A 83 -1.02 -6.61 5.02
N LEU A 84 -1.21 -5.98 3.86
CA LEU A 84 -0.93 -4.55 3.71
C LEU A 84 -2.22 -3.77 3.57
N ALA A 85 -2.20 -2.52 3.99
CA ALA A 85 -3.36 -1.65 3.88
C ALA A 85 -2.94 -0.24 3.51
N LEU A 86 -3.78 0.42 2.71
CA LEU A 86 -3.61 1.82 2.36
C LEU A 86 -4.82 2.60 2.83
N PHE A 87 -4.57 3.65 3.59
CA PHE A 87 -5.60 4.58 4.04
C PHE A 87 -5.33 5.96 3.45
N PRO A 88 -6.35 6.59 2.83
CA PRO A 88 -6.19 7.96 2.36
C PRO A 88 -6.19 8.93 3.55
N PRO A 89 -5.83 10.20 3.31
CA PRO A 89 -5.91 11.19 4.38
C PRO A 89 -7.36 11.31 4.87
N VAL A 90 -7.52 11.43 6.19
CA VAL A 90 -8.83 11.65 6.80
C VAL A 90 -9.08 13.14 6.76
N SER A 91 -10.08 13.57 5.98
CA SER A 91 -10.44 14.97 5.90
C SER A 91 -11.60 15.26 6.84
N GLY A 92 -11.67 16.49 7.30
CA GLY A 92 -12.75 16.92 8.15
C GLY A 92 -12.66 16.41 9.56
N GLY A 93 -11.51 16.00 9.88
CA GLY A 93 -11.15 15.42 11.17
C GLY A 93 -11.98 15.79 12.26
#